data_1fb70da5137a205672c35d7b91fd34c3
#
_entry.id   1fb70da5137a205672c35d7b91fd34c3
#
_cell.length_a   1.000
_cell.length_b   1.000
_cell.length_c   1.000
_cell.angle_alpha   90.00
_cell.angle_beta   90.00
_cell.angle_gamma   90.00
#
_symmetry.space_group_name_H-M   'P 1'
#
loop_
_entity.id
_entity.type
_entity.pdbx_description
1 polymer ?
#
loop_
_entity_poly.entity_id
_entity_poly.type
_entity_poly.pdbx_seq_one_letter_code
_entity_poly.pdbx_strand_id
1 'polypeptide(L)' 'MSVLVNLEIPVKKDRIEDFFDYLRDILVDTRAYEGCIRLDTYHEMENSKVLLVEEWEKIENQESY' A
#
# COMPACT_ATOMS: atom_id res chain seq x y z
N MET A 1 -14.00 5.13 14.41
CA MET A 1 -12.59 4.90 14.71
C MET A 1 -11.93 4.25 13.49
N SER A 2 -10.86 4.83 12.99
CA SER A 2 -10.16 4.28 11.83
C SER A 2 -9.21 3.15 12.21
N VAL A 3 -8.84 2.35 11.21
CA VAL A 3 -7.94 1.21 11.38
C VAL A 3 -6.71 1.43 10.50
N LEU A 4 -5.52 1.22 11.07
CA LEU A 4 -4.27 1.28 10.33
C LEU A 4 -3.79 -0.12 9.99
N VAL A 5 -3.43 -0.32 8.74
CA VAL A 5 -2.88 -1.59 8.26
C VAL A 5 -1.52 -1.32 7.63
N ASN A 6 -0.51 -2.02 8.10
CA ASN A 6 0.85 -1.90 7.58
C ASN A 6 1.24 -3.20 6.89
N LEU A 7 1.73 -3.09 5.66
CA LEU A 7 2.18 -4.24 4.88
C LEU A 7 3.64 -4.02 4.46
N GLU A 8 4.48 -5.01 4.72
CA GLU A 8 5.87 -5.01 4.26
C GLU A 8 6.00 -5.97 3.09
N ILE A 9 6.51 -5.49 1.97
CA ILE A 9 6.65 -6.29 0.77
C ILE A 9 8.13 -6.30 0.36
N PRO A 10 8.81 -7.46 0.45
CA PRO A 10 10.18 -7.53 -0.05
C PRO A 10 10.17 -7.49 -1.57
N VAL A 11 11.04 -6.65 -2.15
CA VAL A 11 11.13 -6.48 -3.59
C VAL A 11 12.60 -6.48 -3.98
N LYS A 12 12.97 -7.24 -5.00
CA LYS A 12 14.34 -7.28 -5.47
C LYS A 12 14.76 -5.90 -5.97
N LYS A 13 16.02 -5.53 -5.72
CA LYS A 13 16.54 -4.21 -6.08
C LYS A 13 16.37 -3.87 -7.56
N ASP A 14 16.56 -4.86 -8.43
CA ASP A 14 16.42 -4.68 -9.88
C ASP A 14 14.97 -4.64 -10.35
N ARG A 15 14.00 -4.82 -9.44
CA ARG A 15 12.57 -4.82 -9.75
C ARG A 15 11.82 -3.65 -9.10
N ILE A 16 12.52 -2.79 -8.37
CA ILE A 16 11.88 -1.71 -7.63
C ILE A 16 11.10 -0.77 -8.56
N GLU A 17 11.70 -0.35 -9.67
CA GLU A 17 11.03 0.57 -10.60
C GLU A 17 9.78 -0.07 -11.21
N ASP A 18 9.89 -1.33 -11.63
CA ASP A 18 8.75 -2.07 -12.20
C ASP A 18 7.64 -2.19 -11.17
N PHE A 19 8.02 -2.45 -9.91
CA PHE A 19 7.05 -2.60 -8.84
C PHE A 19 6.30 -1.29 -8.56
N PHE A 20 7.00 -0.16 -8.56
CA PHE A 20 6.35 1.13 -8.36
C PHE A 20 5.46 1.52 -9.53
N ASP A 21 5.85 1.18 -10.76
CA ASP A 21 4.99 1.41 -11.93
C ASP A 21 3.69 0.62 -11.82
N TYR A 22 3.80 -0.64 -11.38
CA TYR A 22 2.65 -1.50 -11.13
C TYR A 22 1.76 -0.94 -10.02
N LEU A 23 2.37 -0.50 -8.91
CA LEU A 23 1.65 0.06 -7.78
C LEU A 23 0.91 1.35 -8.14
N ARG A 24 1.49 2.17 -9.01
CA ARG A 24 0.88 3.45 -9.37
C ARG A 24 -0.57 3.27 -9.84
N ASP A 25 -0.80 2.28 -10.69
CA ASP A 25 -2.13 2.01 -11.22
C ASP A 25 -3.06 1.45 -10.12
N ILE A 26 -2.53 0.56 -9.29
CA ILE A 26 -3.30 -0.04 -8.19
C ILE A 26 -3.66 1.00 -7.15
N LEU A 27 -2.74 1.90 -6.82
CA LEU A 27 -2.98 2.91 -5.78
C LEU A 27 -4.13 3.85 -6.13
N VAL A 28 -4.28 4.19 -7.39
CA VAL A 28 -5.40 5.04 -7.83
C VAL A 28 -6.72 4.36 -7.50
N ASP A 29 -6.84 3.08 -7.84
CA ASP A 29 -8.06 2.32 -7.59
C ASP A 29 -8.29 2.11 -6.09
N THR A 30 -7.24 1.81 -5.35
CA THR A 30 -7.34 1.57 -3.91
C THR A 30 -7.76 2.82 -3.16
N ARG A 31 -7.22 3.97 -3.53
CA ARG A 31 -7.56 5.24 -2.89
C ARG A 31 -9.01 5.64 -3.14
N ALA A 32 -9.59 5.18 -4.24
CA ALA A 32 -10.98 5.43 -4.58
C ALA A 32 -11.93 4.39 -3.96
N TYR A 33 -11.38 3.35 -3.32
CA TYR A 33 -12.19 2.29 -2.74
C TYR A 33 -12.91 2.78 -1.49
N GLU A 34 -14.15 2.32 -1.32
CA GLU A 34 -14.98 2.74 -0.20
C GLU A 34 -14.32 2.45 1.15
N GLY A 35 -14.26 3.46 2.00
CA GLY A 35 -13.67 3.35 3.32
C GLY A 35 -12.18 3.58 3.39
N CYS A 36 -11.50 3.74 2.25
CA CYS A 36 -10.07 4.04 2.24
C CYS A 36 -9.87 5.53 2.56
N ILE A 37 -9.26 5.82 3.71
CA ILE A 37 -8.98 7.19 4.14
C ILE A 37 -7.65 7.66 3.58
N ARG A 38 -6.62 6.79 3.67
CA ARG A 38 -5.27 7.14 3.28
C ARG A 38 -4.49 5.90 2.87
N LEU A 39 -3.60 6.08 1.92
CA LEU A 39 -2.67 5.03 1.49
C LEU A 39 -1.35 5.68 1.11
N ASP A 40 -0.30 5.36 1.84
CA ASP A 40 1.05 5.87 1.61
C ASP A 40 2.00 4.72 1.33
N THR A 41 3.02 4.99 0.53
CA THR A 41 4.05 4.01 0.21
C THR A 41 5.41 4.55 0.59
N TYR A 42 6.26 3.67 1.12
CA TYR A 42 7.62 4.01 1.50
C TYR A 42 8.57 2.94 0.97
N HIS A 43 9.75 3.36 0.57
CA HIS A 43 10.77 2.45 0.08
C HIS A 43 11.94 2.42 1.07
N GLU A 44 12.16 1.28 1.68
CA GLU A 44 13.32 1.06 2.55
C GLU A 44 14.44 0.45 1.72
N MET A 45 15.45 1.27 1.40
CA MET A 45 16.49 0.90 0.45
C MET A 45 17.45 -0.16 0.98
N GLU A 46 17.79 -0.12 2.27
CA GLU A 46 18.74 -1.07 2.85
C GLU A 46 18.28 -2.51 2.75
N ASN A 47 17.03 -2.76 3.05
CA ASN A 47 16.47 -4.11 3.08
C ASN A 47 15.67 -4.46 1.84
N SER A 48 15.64 -3.55 0.86
CA SER A 48 14.89 -3.73 -0.39
C SER A 48 13.45 -4.12 -0.14
N LYS A 49 12.77 -3.28 0.66
CA LYS A 49 11.36 -3.48 1.01
C LYS A 49 10.52 -2.28 0.61
N VAL A 50 9.27 -2.53 0.30
CA VAL A 50 8.27 -1.49 0.14
C VAL A 50 7.27 -1.62 1.29
N LEU A 51 7.03 -0.53 1.97
CA LEU A 51 6.09 -0.47 3.07
C LEU A 51 4.84 0.26 2.63
N LEU A 52 3.69 -0.39 2.78
CA LEU A 52 2.39 0.23 2.53
C LEU A 52 1.74 0.53 3.87
N VAL A 53 1.31 1.77 4.04
CA VAL A 53 0.58 2.20 5.24
C VAL A 53 -0.81 2.62 4.80
N GLU A 54 -1.82 1.88 5.23
CA GLU A 54 -3.21 2.09 4.85
C GLU A 54 -4.03 2.52 6.06
N GLU A 55 -4.92 3.47 5.86
CA GLU A 55 -5.90 3.84 6.89
C GLU A 55 -7.30 3.66 6.31
N TRP A 56 -8.13 2.89 7.01
CA TRP A 56 -9.49 2.57 6.61
C TRP A 56 -10.48 3.00 7.68
N GLU A 57 -11.69 3.36 7.28
CA GLU A 57 -12.75 3.73 8.23
C GLU A 57 -13.08 2.57 9.14
N LYS A 58 -13.17 1.36 8.59
CA LYS A 58 -13.48 0.12 9.31
C LYS A 58 -12.67 -1.02 8.75
N ILE A 59 -12.38 -2.01 9.59
CA ILE A 59 -11.62 -3.19 9.14
C ILE A 59 -12.39 -3.94 8.05
N GLU A 60 -13.71 -3.93 8.08
CA GLU A 60 -14.52 -4.60 7.05
C GLU A 60 -14.29 -4.00 5.67
N ASN A 61 -14.01 -2.70 5.58
CA ASN A 61 -13.71 -2.05 4.31
C ASN A 61 -12.42 -2.61 3.70
N GLN A 62 -11.40 -2.80 4.54
CA GLN A 62 -10.12 -3.35 4.10
C GLN A 62 -10.28 -4.83 3.69
N GLU A 63 -11.05 -5.59 4.44
CA GLU A 63 -11.30 -7.00 4.15
C GLU A 63 -12.06 -7.20 2.85
N SER A 64 -12.97 -6.26 2.51
CA SER A 64 -13.72 -6.30 1.25
C SER A 64 -12.86 -5.95 0.05
N TYR A 65 -11.78 -5.25 0.30
CA TYR A 65 -10.82 -4.88 -0.73
C TYR A 65 -9.98 -6.09 -1.14
#